data_8d42eba9c70861521a11747252f0241e
#
_entry.id   8d42eba9c70861521a11747252f0241e
#
_cell.length_a   1.000
_cell.length_b   1.000
_cell.length_c   1.000
_cell.angle_alpha   90.00
_cell.angle_beta   90.00
_cell.angle_gamma   90.00
#
_symmetry.space_group_name_H-M   'P 1'
#
loop_
_entity.id
_entity.type
_entity.pdbx_description
1 polymer ?
#
loop_
_entity_poly.entity_id
_entity_poly.type
_entity_poly.pdbx_seq_one_letter_code
_entity_poly.pdbx_strand_id
1 'polypeptide(L)'
;MRQWPLRHVDMRTRVGSVSLPNPVLTASGTAGHGAELGSYVDLASLGAVVVKSLAAEPWAGNPAPRVHETPAGMINSVGLQGPGVSRWVEDELPALVNRGARVVASIWGRRVEDYARAAALLVGVPGVVAVEVNVSCPNLDDRSRMFAHSATATFDAVAATAVCGLPRWVKLSPNVADLVDIAGAGLNAGAEALVLINTLLAMAIDPRRGTYRLGSGSGGGGLSGPAIRPVAVRAVHDCRAAFATVGIVGVGGVTRGIDAVEMLMAGADAVEVGTATFREPRAPVQVLAGLQRWCRWNGVERVRSIVGVVHKAAAESQSIAVTQSTDATTGDDHG
;
A
#
# COMPACT_ATOMS: atom_id res chain seq x y z
N MET A 1 -31.25 -24.90 9.03
CA MET A 1 -30.19 -23.86 9.13
C MET A 1 -29.19 -24.29 10.19
N ARG A 2 -27.98 -24.70 9.85
CA ARG A 2 -26.92 -24.98 10.83
C ARG A 2 -26.50 -23.68 11.47
N GLN A 3 -26.83 -23.44 12.72
CA GLN A 3 -26.22 -22.38 13.53
C GLN A 3 -24.76 -22.77 13.76
N TRP A 4 -23.87 -22.15 12.99
CA TRP A 4 -22.44 -22.20 13.32
C TRP A 4 -22.22 -21.35 14.56
N PRO A 5 -21.53 -21.85 15.58
CA PRO A 5 -21.12 -20.99 16.68
C PRO A 5 -20.31 -19.84 16.12
N LEU A 6 -20.58 -18.61 16.59
CA LEU A 6 -19.84 -17.40 16.23
C LEU A 6 -18.38 -17.56 16.70
N ARG A 7 -17.57 -18.29 15.91
CA ARG A 7 -16.15 -18.45 16.23
C ARG A 7 -15.48 -17.07 16.14
N HIS A 8 -14.82 -16.69 17.20
CA HIS A 8 -14.00 -15.49 17.21
C HIS A 8 -12.82 -15.68 16.25
N VAL A 9 -12.66 -14.78 15.28
CA VAL A 9 -11.52 -14.79 14.36
C VAL A 9 -10.45 -13.86 14.91
N ASP A 10 -9.24 -14.36 15.08
CA ASP A 10 -8.09 -13.53 15.40
C ASP A 10 -7.66 -12.74 14.16
N MET A 11 -7.95 -11.43 14.18
CA MET A 11 -7.64 -10.52 13.07
C MET A 11 -6.26 -9.88 13.19
N ARG A 12 -5.51 -10.14 14.27
CA ARG A 12 -4.18 -9.55 14.47
C ARG A 12 -3.23 -9.95 13.38
N THR A 13 -2.43 -8.97 12.93
CA THR A 13 -1.37 -9.17 11.94
C THR A 13 -0.13 -8.38 12.31
N ARG A 14 0.92 -8.48 11.50
CA ARG A 14 2.17 -7.77 11.69
C ARG A 14 2.74 -7.37 10.34
N VAL A 15 3.21 -6.12 10.23
CA VAL A 15 3.91 -5.59 9.04
C VAL A 15 5.29 -5.13 9.48
N GLY A 16 6.33 -5.84 9.06
CA GLY A 16 7.68 -5.65 9.62
C GLY A 16 7.68 -5.83 11.14
N SER A 17 8.17 -4.86 11.88
CA SER A 17 8.17 -4.83 13.35
C SER A 17 6.84 -4.38 13.96
N VAL A 18 5.92 -3.79 13.17
CA VAL A 18 4.67 -3.18 13.64
C VAL A 18 3.56 -4.20 13.81
N SER A 19 3.06 -4.37 15.03
CA SER A 19 1.87 -5.19 15.33
C SER A 19 0.58 -4.39 15.15
N LEU A 20 -0.38 -4.96 14.43
CA LEU A 20 -1.67 -4.34 14.09
C LEU A 20 -2.83 -5.19 14.60
N PRO A 21 -3.92 -4.59 15.12
CA PRO A 21 -5.09 -5.32 15.63
C PRO A 21 -5.87 -6.03 14.53
N ASN A 22 -5.75 -5.57 13.29
CA ASN A 22 -6.32 -6.18 12.09
C ASN A 22 -5.56 -5.70 10.83
N PRO A 23 -5.76 -6.38 9.67
CA PRO A 23 -4.96 -6.10 8.48
C PRO A 23 -5.53 -4.98 7.59
N VAL A 24 -6.49 -4.17 8.03
CA VAL A 24 -7.09 -3.14 7.16
C VAL A 24 -6.66 -1.75 7.58
N LEU A 25 -6.00 -1.05 6.65
CA LEU A 25 -5.51 0.31 6.79
C LEU A 25 -6.19 1.23 5.78
N THR A 26 -6.11 2.55 5.99
CA THR A 26 -6.39 3.53 4.94
C THR A 26 -5.20 3.67 4.00
N ALA A 27 -5.43 3.99 2.73
CA ALA A 27 -4.34 4.31 1.81
C ALA A 27 -3.97 5.80 1.88
N SER A 28 -2.68 6.09 1.75
CA SER A 28 -2.16 7.45 1.70
C SER A 28 -2.90 8.30 0.65
N GLY A 29 -3.35 9.48 1.06
CA GLY A 29 -4.06 10.45 0.20
C GLY A 29 -5.56 10.21 0.01
N THR A 30 -6.17 9.26 0.74
CA THR A 30 -7.60 8.97 0.65
C THR A 30 -8.37 9.14 1.97
N ALA A 31 -7.65 9.36 3.07
CA ALA A 31 -8.21 9.60 4.40
C ALA A 31 -7.88 11.00 4.96
N GLY A 32 -7.37 11.91 4.12
CA GLY A 32 -6.95 13.25 4.55
C GLY A 32 -5.58 13.27 5.22
N HIS A 33 -5.30 14.36 5.92
CA HIS A 33 -4.11 14.53 6.76
C HIS A 33 -4.42 14.33 8.23
N GLY A 34 -5.66 14.57 8.65
CA GLY A 34 -6.11 14.56 10.03
C GLY A 34 -7.21 13.54 10.28
N ALA A 35 -8.16 13.91 11.12
CA ALA A 35 -9.22 13.04 11.60
C ALA A 35 -10.54 13.16 10.82
N GLU A 36 -10.51 13.66 9.57
CA GLU A 36 -11.71 13.91 8.76
C GLU A 36 -12.55 12.64 8.60
N LEU A 37 -11.89 11.51 8.31
CA LEU A 37 -12.54 10.21 8.21
C LEU A 37 -13.21 9.76 9.52
N GLY A 38 -12.73 10.25 10.65
CA GLY A 38 -13.27 9.97 11.99
C GLY A 38 -14.69 10.48 12.23
N SER A 39 -15.24 11.27 11.32
CA SER A 39 -16.67 11.63 11.32
C SER A 39 -17.58 10.51 10.81
N TYR A 40 -17.02 9.52 10.14
CA TYR A 40 -17.75 8.41 9.51
C TYR A 40 -17.41 7.04 10.11
N VAL A 41 -16.21 6.90 10.68
CA VAL A 41 -15.72 5.62 11.22
C VAL A 41 -14.95 5.82 12.53
N ASP A 42 -14.95 4.81 13.37
CA ASP A 42 -14.03 4.73 14.50
C ASP A 42 -12.62 4.41 14.02
N LEU A 43 -11.70 5.38 14.07
CA LEU A 43 -10.34 5.24 13.59
C LEU A 43 -9.53 4.21 14.39
N ALA A 44 -9.83 4.03 15.69
CA ALA A 44 -9.19 3.03 16.53
C ALA A 44 -9.51 1.59 16.10
N SER A 45 -10.63 1.39 15.40
CA SER A 45 -11.07 0.08 14.90
C SER A 45 -10.26 -0.41 13.69
N LEU A 46 -9.53 0.47 13.00
CA LEU A 46 -8.68 0.13 11.87
C LEU A 46 -7.31 -0.40 12.32
N GLY A 47 -6.62 -1.13 11.46
CA GLY A 47 -5.24 -1.54 11.68
C GLY A 47 -4.33 -0.34 11.89
N ALA A 48 -4.37 0.60 10.96
CA ALA A 48 -3.74 1.91 11.06
C ALA A 48 -4.39 2.92 10.10
N VAL A 49 -4.12 4.20 10.32
CA VAL A 49 -4.46 5.31 9.42
C VAL A 49 -3.17 5.77 8.75
N VAL A 50 -3.05 5.55 7.44
CA VAL A 50 -1.96 6.10 6.62
C VAL A 50 -2.41 7.46 6.11
N VAL A 51 -1.71 8.52 6.54
CA VAL A 51 -2.07 9.89 6.16
C VAL A 51 -1.58 10.26 4.76
N LYS A 52 -2.10 11.34 4.19
CA LYS A 52 -1.61 11.89 2.92
C LYS A 52 -0.11 12.20 3.01
N SER A 53 0.64 11.84 1.96
CA SER A 53 2.09 12.05 1.91
C SER A 53 2.48 13.50 2.17
N LEU A 54 3.39 13.71 3.12
CA LEU A 54 3.87 14.97 3.64
C LEU A 54 5.28 15.24 3.14
N ALA A 55 5.57 16.45 2.67
CA ALA A 55 6.94 16.93 2.50
C ALA A 55 7.44 17.56 3.81
N ALA A 56 8.74 17.82 3.90
CA ALA A 56 9.28 18.60 5.01
C ALA A 56 8.59 19.97 5.13
N GLU A 57 8.39 20.63 3.98
CA GLU A 57 7.79 21.97 3.86
C GLU A 57 6.37 21.89 3.27
N PRO A 58 5.52 22.93 3.46
CA PRO A 58 4.23 23.03 2.79
C PRO A 58 4.35 22.97 1.26
N TRP A 59 3.43 22.28 0.61
CA TRP A 59 3.42 22.11 -0.84
C TRP A 59 2.03 22.33 -1.43
N ALA A 60 1.91 23.20 -2.45
CA ALA A 60 0.64 23.63 -3.03
C ALA A 60 -0.02 22.55 -3.93
N GLY A 61 0.77 21.65 -4.50
CA GLY A 61 0.28 20.67 -5.48
C GLY A 61 0.02 21.28 -6.86
N ASN A 62 -0.72 20.54 -7.68
CA ASN A 62 -1.06 20.92 -9.05
C ASN A 62 -2.29 21.84 -9.12
N PRO A 63 -2.48 22.60 -10.22
CA PRO A 63 -3.75 23.29 -10.53
C PRO A 63 -4.92 22.31 -10.69
N ALA A 64 -6.14 22.79 -10.45
CA ALA A 64 -7.37 22.07 -10.75
C ALA A 64 -7.65 22.03 -12.28
N PRO A 65 -8.42 21.06 -12.79
CA PRO A 65 -9.00 19.89 -12.13
C PRO A 65 -7.95 18.84 -11.71
N ARG A 66 -8.10 18.26 -10.51
CA ARG A 66 -7.11 17.33 -9.94
C ARG A 66 -7.55 15.87 -9.97
N VAL A 67 -8.83 15.62 -10.23
CA VAL A 67 -9.42 14.28 -10.28
C VAL A 67 -10.36 14.15 -11.46
N HIS A 68 -10.44 12.95 -12.02
CA HIS A 68 -11.38 12.58 -13.05
C HIS A 68 -11.83 11.14 -12.84
N GLU A 69 -13.15 10.92 -12.82
CA GLU A 69 -13.74 9.60 -12.67
C GLU A 69 -13.59 8.79 -13.98
N THR A 70 -13.36 7.49 -13.84
CA THR A 70 -13.30 6.52 -14.94
C THR A 70 -14.31 5.40 -14.70
N PRO A 71 -14.68 4.58 -15.71
CA PRO A 71 -15.66 3.50 -15.54
C PRO A 71 -15.36 2.52 -14.39
N ALA A 72 -14.07 2.32 -14.03
CA ALA A 72 -13.67 1.36 -13.00
C ALA A 72 -12.63 1.95 -12.02
N GLY A 73 -12.74 3.25 -11.72
CA GLY A 73 -11.84 3.92 -10.78
C GLY A 73 -11.77 5.43 -11.02
N MET A 74 -10.62 6.00 -10.78
CA MET A 74 -10.37 7.43 -11.00
C MET A 74 -8.92 7.68 -11.40
N ILE A 75 -8.70 8.79 -12.10
CA ILE A 75 -7.37 9.34 -12.37
C ILE A 75 -7.21 10.58 -11.50
N ASN A 76 -6.07 10.71 -10.81
CA ASN A 76 -5.76 11.89 -10.02
C ASN A 76 -4.40 12.49 -10.40
N SER A 77 -4.32 13.81 -10.24
CA SER A 77 -3.10 14.59 -10.36
C SER A 77 -3.09 15.67 -9.28
N VAL A 78 -3.14 15.25 -8.02
CA VAL A 78 -3.18 16.18 -6.87
C VAL A 78 -1.86 16.93 -6.74
N GLY A 79 -0.75 16.32 -7.14
CA GLY A 79 0.58 16.93 -7.07
C GLY A 79 1.12 17.04 -5.64
N LEU A 80 0.75 16.08 -4.77
CA LEU A 80 1.33 15.93 -3.43
C LEU A 80 1.11 17.14 -2.49
N GLN A 81 0.00 17.87 -2.66
CA GLN A 81 -0.37 18.96 -1.77
C GLN A 81 -0.37 18.53 -0.30
N GLY A 82 0.18 19.35 0.58
CA GLY A 82 0.15 19.13 2.01
C GLY A 82 0.70 20.30 2.83
N PRO A 83 0.47 20.30 4.16
CA PRO A 83 0.86 21.38 5.06
C PRO A 83 2.35 21.37 5.45
N GLY A 84 3.09 20.30 5.10
CA GLY A 84 4.40 20.01 5.64
C GLY A 84 4.34 19.23 6.97
N VAL A 85 5.44 18.52 7.29
CA VAL A 85 5.47 17.64 8.48
C VAL A 85 5.28 18.42 9.77
N SER A 86 5.98 19.53 10.00
CA SER A 86 5.91 20.28 11.27
C SER A 86 4.49 20.72 11.57
N ARG A 87 3.84 21.38 10.61
CA ARG A 87 2.49 21.87 10.79
C ARG A 87 1.49 20.72 10.96
N TRP A 88 1.68 19.61 10.25
CA TRP A 88 0.85 18.42 10.42
C TRP A 88 0.96 17.84 11.82
N VAL A 89 2.17 17.78 12.40
CA VAL A 89 2.41 17.30 13.77
C VAL A 89 1.70 18.19 14.79
N GLU A 90 1.69 19.51 14.56
CA GLU A 90 1.08 20.48 15.47
C GLU A 90 -0.45 20.53 15.36
N ASP A 91 -0.98 20.58 14.14
CA ASP A 91 -2.39 20.91 13.88
C ASP A 91 -3.29 19.67 13.71
N GLU A 92 -2.79 18.58 13.08
CA GLU A 92 -3.63 17.48 12.58
C GLU A 92 -3.42 16.16 13.36
N LEU A 93 -2.18 15.81 13.66
CA LEU A 93 -1.84 14.56 14.34
C LEU A 93 -2.53 14.41 15.71
N PRO A 94 -2.65 15.47 16.56
CA PRO A 94 -3.31 15.34 17.86
C PRO A 94 -4.74 14.81 17.75
N ALA A 95 -5.49 15.23 16.73
CA ALA A 95 -6.86 14.79 16.53
C ALA A 95 -6.95 13.29 16.18
N LEU A 96 -5.98 12.75 15.44
CA LEU A 96 -5.86 11.31 15.14
C LEU A 96 -5.53 10.50 16.40
N VAL A 97 -4.52 10.96 17.15
CA VAL A 97 -4.05 10.29 18.38
C VAL A 97 -5.17 10.27 19.45
N ASN A 98 -5.86 11.39 19.63
CA ASN A 98 -6.98 11.49 20.59
C ASN A 98 -8.16 10.58 20.23
N ARG A 99 -8.29 10.17 18.96
CA ARG A 99 -9.27 9.16 18.50
C ARG A 99 -8.71 7.73 18.54
N GLY A 100 -7.54 7.51 19.14
CA GLY A 100 -6.92 6.20 19.29
C GLY A 100 -6.39 5.60 17.98
N ALA A 101 -6.22 6.41 16.94
CA ALA A 101 -5.65 5.93 15.67
C ALA A 101 -4.18 5.55 15.84
N ARG A 102 -3.77 4.44 15.20
CA ARG A 102 -2.36 4.13 14.94
C ARG A 102 -1.99 4.83 13.65
N VAL A 103 -1.05 5.75 13.70
CA VAL A 103 -0.77 6.60 12.54
C VAL A 103 0.50 6.14 11.81
N VAL A 104 0.39 5.94 10.51
CA VAL A 104 1.53 5.79 9.60
C VAL A 104 1.71 7.11 8.85
N ALA A 105 2.84 7.77 9.08
CA ALA A 105 3.16 9.01 8.40
C ALA A 105 3.74 8.72 7.02
N SER A 106 2.97 9.00 5.96
CA SER A 106 3.51 8.93 4.60
C SER A 106 4.32 10.19 4.30
N ILE A 107 5.56 10.03 3.80
CA ILE A 107 6.45 11.14 3.47
C ILE A 107 6.96 11.05 2.03
N TRP A 108 7.33 12.20 1.47
CA TRP A 108 7.89 12.29 0.13
C TRP A 108 8.89 13.44 -0.01
N GLY A 109 9.70 13.38 -1.06
CA GLY A 109 10.64 14.42 -1.40
C GLY A 109 10.86 14.53 -2.91
N ARG A 110 11.52 15.59 -3.34
CA ARG A 110 11.94 15.83 -4.72
C ARG A 110 13.44 15.59 -4.90
N ARG A 111 14.17 15.55 -3.78
CA ARG A 111 15.59 15.22 -3.64
C ARG A 111 15.74 14.28 -2.46
N VAL A 112 16.86 13.58 -2.39
CA VAL A 112 17.19 12.67 -1.28
C VAL A 112 17.18 13.41 0.06
N GLU A 113 17.70 14.65 0.09
CA GLU A 113 17.74 15.49 1.28
C GLU A 113 16.34 15.88 1.81
N ASP A 114 15.35 15.97 0.93
CA ASP A 114 13.96 16.24 1.34
C ASP A 114 13.38 15.10 2.15
N TYR A 115 13.69 13.84 1.78
CA TYR A 115 13.29 12.66 2.55
C TYR A 115 13.96 12.65 3.92
N ALA A 116 15.27 12.96 3.99
CA ALA A 116 15.99 13.06 5.26
C ALA A 116 15.37 14.13 6.17
N ARG A 117 15.05 15.32 5.63
CA ARG A 117 14.44 16.42 6.38
C ARG A 117 13.04 16.06 6.88
N ALA A 118 12.19 15.47 6.00
CA ALA A 118 10.85 15.05 6.40
C ALA A 118 10.89 13.97 7.49
N ALA A 119 11.82 13.01 7.37
CA ALA A 119 12.02 11.95 8.35
C ALA A 119 12.54 12.49 9.70
N ALA A 120 13.49 13.43 9.67
CA ALA A 120 14.04 14.06 10.88
C ALA A 120 12.97 14.77 11.72
N LEU A 121 11.98 15.37 11.09
CA LEU A 121 10.84 16.04 11.77
C LEU A 121 9.89 15.04 12.46
N LEU A 122 10.04 13.74 12.23
CA LEU A 122 9.23 12.69 12.87
C LEU A 122 9.92 12.02 14.06
N VAL A 123 11.18 12.40 14.37
CA VAL A 123 11.93 11.84 15.51
C VAL A 123 11.19 12.10 16.82
N GLY A 124 10.85 11.03 17.54
CA GLY A 124 10.20 11.14 18.85
C GLY A 124 8.76 11.65 18.82
N VAL A 125 8.13 11.77 17.65
CA VAL A 125 6.73 12.20 17.53
C VAL A 125 5.79 11.11 18.04
N PRO A 126 5.00 11.36 19.11
CA PRO A 126 4.14 10.35 19.68
C PRO A 126 2.95 10.03 18.78
N GLY A 127 2.51 8.75 18.77
CA GLY A 127 1.35 8.29 18.00
C GLY A 127 1.69 7.84 16.56
N VAL A 128 2.86 8.17 16.02
CA VAL A 128 3.36 7.65 14.74
C VAL A 128 4.02 6.30 14.98
N VAL A 129 3.49 5.25 14.34
CA VAL A 129 3.95 3.85 14.53
C VAL A 129 4.88 3.38 13.41
N ALA A 130 4.84 4.01 12.24
CA ALA A 130 5.72 3.74 11.10
C ALA A 130 5.75 4.94 10.14
N VAL A 131 6.74 4.94 9.24
CA VAL A 131 6.87 5.89 8.15
C VAL A 131 6.69 5.16 6.82
N GLU A 132 5.72 5.58 6.00
CA GLU A 132 5.58 5.16 4.60
C GLU A 132 6.44 6.07 3.72
N VAL A 133 7.50 5.55 3.12
CA VAL A 133 8.39 6.29 2.23
C VAL A 133 7.83 6.19 0.80
N ASN A 134 7.20 7.25 0.32
CA ASN A 134 6.60 7.30 -1.01
C ASN A 134 7.66 7.69 -2.04
N VAL A 135 8.17 6.72 -2.79
CA VAL A 135 9.19 6.93 -3.85
C VAL A 135 8.58 7.14 -5.25
N SER A 136 7.25 7.22 -5.36
CA SER A 136 6.56 7.50 -6.63
C SER A 136 6.49 9.01 -6.96
N CYS A 137 7.46 9.78 -6.50
CA CYS A 137 7.57 11.23 -6.69
C CYS A 137 8.64 11.57 -7.70
N PRO A 138 8.52 12.70 -8.46
CA PRO A 138 9.55 13.14 -9.38
C PRO A 138 10.86 13.47 -8.65
N ASN A 139 11.98 12.89 -9.11
CA ASN A 139 13.33 13.22 -8.65
C ASN A 139 13.91 14.36 -9.52
N LEU A 140 14.18 15.51 -8.91
CA LEU A 140 14.73 16.68 -9.62
C LEU A 140 16.14 16.43 -10.13
N ASP A 141 16.90 15.59 -9.47
CA ASP A 141 18.28 15.30 -9.81
C ASP A 141 18.39 14.30 -10.97
N ASP A 142 17.28 13.62 -11.33
CA ASP A 142 17.19 12.73 -12.49
C ASP A 142 16.08 13.15 -13.47
N ARG A 143 16.16 14.36 -14.00
CA ARG A 143 15.25 14.89 -15.05
C ARG A 143 13.75 14.67 -14.72
N SER A 144 13.41 14.73 -13.44
CA SER A 144 12.05 14.49 -12.91
C SER A 144 11.49 13.08 -13.17
N ARG A 145 12.32 12.07 -13.42
CA ARG A 145 11.91 10.67 -13.32
C ARG A 145 11.49 10.37 -11.88
N MET A 146 10.56 9.43 -11.70
CA MET A 146 10.23 9.00 -10.34
C MET A 146 11.42 8.29 -9.68
N PHE A 147 11.62 8.48 -8.38
CA PHE A 147 12.62 7.71 -7.62
C PHE A 147 12.42 6.20 -7.80
N ALA A 148 11.17 5.75 -7.81
CA ALA A 148 10.80 4.36 -8.04
C ALA A 148 11.20 3.78 -9.41
N HIS A 149 11.71 4.58 -10.36
CA HIS A 149 12.19 4.10 -11.66
C HIS A 149 13.67 3.65 -11.62
N SER A 150 14.35 3.81 -10.48
CA SER A 150 15.76 3.47 -10.30
C SER A 150 15.97 2.79 -8.94
N ALA A 151 16.62 1.64 -8.96
CA ALA A 151 16.98 0.91 -7.74
C ALA A 151 17.90 1.79 -6.84
N THR A 152 18.89 2.46 -7.43
CA THR A 152 19.79 3.38 -6.69
C THR A 152 19.02 4.55 -6.07
N ALA A 153 18.18 5.24 -6.85
CA ALA A 153 17.42 6.38 -6.33
C ALA A 153 16.42 5.95 -5.23
N THR A 154 15.80 4.76 -5.37
CA THR A 154 14.95 4.18 -4.32
C THR A 154 15.75 3.88 -3.07
N PHE A 155 16.93 3.24 -3.21
CA PHE A 155 17.83 2.96 -2.10
C PHE A 155 18.19 4.27 -1.36
N ASP A 156 18.68 5.29 -2.07
CA ASP A 156 19.14 6.55 -1.50
C ASP A 156 18.00 7.27 -0.74
N ALA A 157 16.81 7.34 -1.34
CA ALA A 157 15.64 7.96 -0.71
C ALA A 157 15.23 7.23 0.58
N VAL A 158 15.20 5.90 0.56
CA VAL A 158 14.84 5.09 1.74
C VAL A 158 15.92 5.17 2.81
N ALA A 159 17.20 5.05 2.45
CA ALA A 159 18.33 5.13 3.37
C ALA A 159 18.36 6.49 4.10
N ALA A 160 18.09 7.58 3.39
CA ALA A 160 18.04 8.94 3.94
C ALA A 160 16.99 9.09 5.06
N THR A 161 15.94 8.25 5.07
CA THR A 161 14.88 8.30 6.09
C THR A 161 15.25 7.57 7.40
N ALA A 162 16.42 6.92 7.47
CA ALA A 162 16.83 6.16 8.66
C ALA A 162 16.90 7.03 9.94
N VAL A 163 17.10 8.32 9.78
CA VAL A 163 17.18 9.31 10.87
C VAL A 163 15.92 9.34 11.74
N CYS A 164 14.73 8.97 11.23
CA CYS A 164 13.49 9.00 12.03
C CYS A 164 13.48 7.97 13.17
N GLY A 165 14.29 6.90 13.10
CA GLY A 165 14.30 5.83 14.09
C GLY A 165 13.03 4.98 14.16
N LEU A 166 12.08 5.19 13.24
CA LEU A 166 10.81 4.47 13.15
C LEU A 166 10.89 3.33 12.11
N PRO A 167 10.04 2.30 12.20
CA PRO A 167 9.84 1.32 11.15
C PRO A 167 9.52 2.02 9.81
N ARG A 168 10.21 1.63 8.73
CA ARG A 168 10.07 2.24 7.40
C ARG A 168 9.45 1.26 6.44
N TRP A 169 8.39 1.69 5.74
CA TRP A 169 7.69 0.94 4.71
C TRP A 169 7.87 1.68 3.38
N VAL A 170 8.43 1.03 2.36
CA VAL A 170 8.64 1.68 1.06
C VAL A 170 7.45 1.45 0.14
N LYS A 171 6.83 2.55 -0.33
CA LYS A 171 5.70 2.49 -1.26
C LYS A 171 6.16 2.65 -2.70
N LEU A 172 5.96 1.57 -3.47
CA LEU A 172 6.50 1.40 -4.81
C LEU A 172 5.50 1.71 -5.91
N SER A 173 6.04 2.17 -7.05
CA SER A 173 5.29 2.39 -8.27
C SER A 173 5.23 1.12 -9.10
N PRO A 174 4.07 0.77 -9.70
CA PRO A 174 3.97 -0.34 -10.65
C PRO A 174 4.50 0.01 -12.06
N ASN A 175 4.90 1.27 -12.28
CA ASN A 175 5.30 1.77 -13.60
C ASN A 175 6.79 1.51 -13.87
N VAL A 176 7.22 0.28 -13.65
CA VAL A 176 8.60 -0.19 -13.81
C VAL A 176 8.62 -1.54 -14.51
N ALA A 177 9.75 -1.86 -15.15
CA ALA A 177 9.92 -3.15 -15.83
C ALA A 177 10.14 -4.30 -14.83
N ASP A 178 10.92 -4.05 -13.78
CA ASP A 178 11.23 -5.00 -12.71
C ASP A 178 10.95 -4.39 -11.34
N LEU A 179 9.79 -4.73 -10.79
CA LEU A 179 9.39 -4.26 -9.48
C LEU A 179 10.15 -4.96 -8.35
N VAL A 180 10.58 -6.20 -8.56
CA VAL A 180 11.30 -6.98 -7.54
C VAL A 180 12.69 -6.40 -7.31
N ASP A 181 13.38 -5.96 -8.36
CA ASP A 181 14.67 -5.26 -8.22
C ASP A 181 14.53 -3.96 -7.41
N ILE A 182 13.55 -3.14 -7.74
CA ILE A 182 13.26 -1.89 -7.00
C ILE A 182 12.89 -2.19 -5.54
N ALA A 183 12.09 -3.23 -5.29
CA ALA A 183 11.72 -3.67 -3.96
C ALA A 183 12.96 -4.10 -3.15
N GLY A 184 13.86 -4.89 -3.77
CA GLY A 184 15.12 -5.32 -3.18
C GLY A 184 16.01 -4.14 -2.76
N ALA A 185 16.09 -3.11 -3.61
CA ALA A 185 16.83 -1.89 -3.28
C ALA A 185 16.25 -1.16 -2.05
N GLY A 186 14.93 -1.02 -1.97
CA GLY A 186 14.28 -0.42 -0.80
C GLY A 186 14.51 -1.21 0.49
N LEU A 187 14.47 -2.54 0.43
CA LEU A 187 14.74 -3.42 1.56
C LEU A 187 16.22 -3.33 2.00
N ASN A 188 17.15 -3.34 1.06
CA ASN A 188 18.57 -3.20 1.33
C ASN A 188 18.90 -1.84 1.96
N ALA A 189 18.11 -0.80 1.70
CA ALA A 189 18.20 0.50 2.36
C ALA A 189 17.61 0.51 3.78
N GLY A 190 17.08 -0.63 4.25
CA GLY A 190 16.56 -0.83 5.58
C GLY A 190 15.06 -0.54 5.73
N ALA A 191 14.27 -0.61 4.66
CA ALA A 191 12.82 -0.73 4.80
C ALA A 191 12.46 -2.10 5.39
N GLU A 192 11.50 -2.13 6.32
CA GLU A 192 11.02 -3.37 6.95
C GLU A 192 9.83 -3.98 6.20
N ALA A 193 9.20 -3.19 5.32
CA ALA A 193 8.05 -3.63 4.56
C ALA A 193 7.95 -2.92 3.20
N LEU A 194 7.24 -3.59 2.28
CA LEU A 194 6.84 -3.09 0.98
C LEU A 194 5.37 -2.69 1.00
N VAL A 195 5.02 -1.54 0.40
CA VAL A 195 3.64 -1.14 0.16
C VAL A 195 3.41 -1.17 -1.35
N LEU A 196 2.58 -2.09 -1.81
CA LEU A 196 2.39 -2.46 -3.21
C LEU A 196 0.92 -2.35 -3.59
N ILE A 197 0.55 -1.42 -4.47
CA ILE A 197 1.29 -0.52 -5.35
C ILE A 197 0.77 0.93 -5.24
N ASN A 198 1.55 1.91 -5.72
CA ASN A 198 1.03 3.23 -6.03
C ASN A 198 0.19 3.17 -7.34
N THR A 199 -0.25 4.31 -7.85
CA THR A 199 -1.13 4.41 -9.03
C THR A 199 -0.41 4.08 -10.34
N LEU A 200 -1.17 3.57 -11.32
CA LEU A 200 -0.69 3.41 -12.71
C LEU A 200 -0.72 4.76 -13.44
N LEU A 201 0.32 5.06 -14.20
CA LEU A 201 0.32 6.23 -15.07
C LEU A 201 -0.79 6.12 -16.11
N ALA A 202 -1.62 7.14 -16.21
CA ALA A 202 -2.76 7.18 -17.12
C ALA A 202 -3.07 8.61 -17.55
N MET A 203 -3.97 8.75 -18.54
CA MET A 203 -4.41 10.02 -19.08
C MET A 203 -5.90 9.96 -19.46
N ALA A 204 -6.58 11.08 -19.31
CA ALA A 204 -7.93 11.27 -19.84
C ALA A 204 -8.01 12.53 -20.68
N ILE A 205 -8.59 12.39 -21.89
CA ILE A 205 -8.77 13.48 -22.86
C ILE A 205 -10.28 13.71 -23.05
N ASP A 206 -10.69 14.97 -23.16
CA ASP A 206 -12.01 15.33 -23.62
C ASP A 206 -12.05 15.30 -25.15
N PRO A 207 -12.70 14.31 -25.80
CA PRO A 207 -12.70 14.20 -27.25
C PRO A 207 -13.54 15.29 -27.95
N ARG A 208 -14.41 15.98 -27.21
CA ARG A 208 -15.21 17.06 -27.77
C ARG A 208 -14.45 18.38 -27.83
N ARG A 209 -13.52 18.59 -26.87
CA ARG A 209 -12.75 19.83 -26.74
C ARG A 209 -11.31 19.68 -27.19
N GLY A 210 -10.79 18.46 -27.33
CA GLY A 210 -9.38 18.18 -27.62
C GLY A 210 -8.45 18.62 -26.48
N THR A 211 -8.93 18.59 -25.21
CA THR A 211 -8.19 19.07 -24.04
C THR A 211 -8.01 17.97 -23.02
N TYR A 212 -7.01 18.11 -22.16
CA TYR A 212 -6.83 17.22 -21.01
C TYR A 212 -7.94 17.39 -19.98
N ARG A 213 -8.30 16.29 -19.31
CA ARG A 213 -9.28 16.29 -18.20
C ARG A 213 -8.65 16.72 -16.87
N LEU A 214 -7.33 16.67 -16.72
CA LEU A 214 -6.60 17.05 -15.52
C LEU A 214 -5.78 18.31 -15.76
N GLY A 215 -5.65 19.14 -14.73
CA GLY A 215 -4.96 20.42 -14.75
C GLY A 215 -3.43 20.34 -14.56
N SER A 216 -2.82 19.16 -14.45
CA SER A 216 -1.36 19.02 -14.53
C SER A 216 -0.93 19.39 -15.95
N GLY A 217 0.09 20.21 -16.12
CA GLY A 217 0.52 20.69 -17.45
C GLY A 217 0.80 19.60 -18.48
N SER A 218 1.13 18.37 -18.02
CA SER A 218 1.30 17.18 -18.88
C SER A 218 -0.01 16.44 -19.19
N GLY A 219 -1.13 16.79 -18.55
CA GLY A 219 -2.42 16.10 -18.67
C GLY A 219 -2.47 14.70 -18.08
N GLY A 220 -1.34 14.16 -17.64
CA GLY A 220 -1.23 12.83 -17.03
C GLY A 220 -1.61 12.83 -15.55
N GLY A 221 -1.90 11.62 -15.04
CA GLY A 221 -2.20 11.37 -13.63
C GLY A 221 -2.06 9.90 -13.28
N GLY A 222 -2.37 9.57 -12.04
CA GLY A 222 -2.33 8.22 -11.52
C GLY A 222 -3.73 7.59 -11.53
N LEU A 223 -3.90 6.47 -12.25
CA LEU A 223 -5.10 5.64 -12.23
C LEU A 223 -5.13 4.79 -10.97
N SER A 224 -6.27 4.75 -10.29
CA SER A 224 -6.54 3.97 -9.09
C SER A 224 -7.96 3.37 -9.12
N GLY A 225 -8.28 2.52 -8.14
CA GLY A 225 -9.57 1.85 -8.02
C GLY A 225 -9.58 0.43 -8.59
N PRO A 226 -10.76 -0.18 -8.79
CA PRO A 226 -10.88 -1.60 -9.17
C PRO A 226 -10.08 -2.00 -10.41
N ALA A 227 -9.90 -1.08 -11.37
CA ALA A 227 -9.16 -1.34 -12.61
C ALA A 227 -7.71 -1.81 -12.37
N ILE A 228 -7.05 -1.37 -11.30
CA ILE A 228 -5.64 -1.71 -11.04
C ILE A 228 -5.45 -2.93 -10.11
N ARG A 229 -6.55 -3.52 -9.59
CA ARG A 229 -6.43 -4.62 -8.63
C ARG A 229 -5.62 -5.81 -9.15
N PRO A 230 -5.83 -6.32 -10.38
CA PRO A 230 -5.04 -7.44 -10.88
C PRO A 230 -3.54 -7.16 -10.93
N VAL A 231 -3.17 -5.91 -11.22
CA VAL A 231 -1.76 -5.47 -11.22
C VAL A 231 -1.20 -5.45 -9.79
N ALA A 232 -1.98 -4.96 -8.83
CA ALA A 232 -1.58 -4.93 -7.43
C ALA A 232 -1.43 -6.35 -6.85
N VAL A 233 -2.37 -7.25 -7.13
CA VAL A 233 -2.31 -8.67 -6.72
C VAL A 233 -1.05 -9.33 -7.28
N ARG A 234 -0.73 -9.10 -8.57
CA ARG A 234 0.47 -9.63 -9.21
C ARG A 234 1.75 -9.08 -8.55
N ALA A 235 1.82 -7.79 -8.28
CA ALA A 235 2.95 -7.17 -7.59
C ALA A 235 3.18 -7.76 -6.19
N VAL A 236 2.12 -7.94 -5.41
CA VAL A 236 2.17 -8.57 -4.09
C VAL A 236 2.68 -10.02 -4.21
N HIS A 237 2.13 -10.79 -5.15
CA HIS A 237 2.53 -12.18 -5.38
C HIS A 237 4.03 -12.28 -5.72
N ASP A 238 4.51 -11.52 -6.71
CA ASP A 238 5.89 -11.60 -7.18
C ASP A 238 6.89 -11.17 -6.09
N CYS A 239 6.57 -10.09 -5.34
CA CYS A 239 7.39 -9.66 -4.22
C CYS A 239 7.37 -10.66 -3.06
N ARG A 240 6.23 -11.32 -2.76
CA ARG A 240 6.19 -12.37 -1.74
C ARG A 240 7.00 -13.60 -2.16
N ALA A 241 6.99 -13.96 -3.43
CA ALA A 241 7.81 -15.05 -3.96
C ALA A 241 9.32 -14.76 -3.81
N ALA A 242 9.72 -13.50 -4.06
CA ALA A 242 11.12 -13.08 -3.94
C ALA A 242 11.57 -12.84 -2.48
N PHE A 243 10.67 -12.36 -1.62
CA PHE A 243 10.96 -11.94 -0.25
C PHE A 243 10.01 -12.60 0.75
N ALA A 244 10.24 -13.87 1.04
CA ALA A 244 9.32 -14.74 1.78
C ALA A 244 8.93 -14.22 3.19
N THR A 245 9.80 -13.48 3.89
CA THR A 245 9.64 -13.07 5.29
C THR A 245 9.42 -11.57 5.50
N VAL A 246 9.50 -10.78 4.45
CA VAL A 246 9.34 -9.32 4.51
C VAL A 246 7.87 -8.95 4.72
N GLY A 247 7.60 -7.88 5.47
CA GLY A 247 6.26 -7.32 5.58
C GLY A 247 5.75 -6.80 4.24
N ILE A 248 4.51 -7.13 3.84
CA ILE A 248 3.90 -6.62 2.61
C ILE A 248 2.52 -6.05 2.91
N VAL A 249 2.29 -4.82 2.47
CA VAL A 249 0.97 -4.18 2.48
C VAL A 249 0.47 -4.10 1.04
N GLY A 250 -0.67 -4.75 0.77
CA GLY A 250 -1.30 -4.73 -0.56
C GLY A 250 -2.23 -3.53 -0.72
N VAL A 251 -2.04 -2.73 -1.76
CA VAL A 251 -2.90 -1.58 -2.07
C VAL A 251 -3.17 -1.47 -3.56
N GLY A 252 -4.43 -1.23 -3.91
CA GLY A 252 -4.91 -1.08 -5.30
C GLY A 252 -6.19 -1.86 -5.54
N GLY A 253 -7.30 -1.15 -5.70
CA GLY A 253 -8.59 -1.71 -6.06
C GLY A 253 -9.32 -2.54 -4.98
N VAL A 254 -8.90 -2.46 -3.73
CA VAL A 254 -9.60 -3.09 -2.59
C VAL A 254 -10.87 -2.28 -2.29
N THR A 255 -12.04 -2.89 -2.50
CA THR A 255 -13.36 -2.27 -2.31
C THR A 255 -14.28 -3.08 -1.39
N ARG A 256 -14.02 -4.38 -1.25
CA ARG A 256 -14.81 -5.34 -0.45
C ARG A 256 -13.90 -6.29 0.30
N GLY A 257 -14.44 -6.97 1.32
CA GLY A 257 -13.67 -7.94 2.11
C GLY A 257 -13.05 -9.06 1.27
N ILE A 258 -13.70 -9.51 0.20
CA ILE A 258 -13.16 -10.53 -0.69
C ILE A 258 -11.93 -10.05 -1.48
N ASP A 259 -11.86 -8.76 -1.80
CA ASP A 259 -10.70 -8.18 -2.47
C ASP A 259 -9.49 -8.16 -1.50
N ALA A 260 -9.74 -7.93 -0.21
CA ALA A 260 -8.71 -8.05 0.84
C ALA A 260 -8.24 -9.51 1.01
N VAL A 261 -9.17 -10.48 0.95
CA VAL A 261 -8.80 -11.91 0.97
C VAL A 261 -7.86 -12.25 -0.18
N GLU A 262 -8.16 -11.80 -1.40
CA GLU A 262 -7.32 -12.02 -2.59
C GLU A 262 -5.89 -11.49 -2.38
N MET A 263 -5.75 -10.25 -1.86
CA MET A 263 -4.45 -9.65 -1.55
C MET A 263 -3.68 -10.44 -0.47
N LEU A 264 -4.37 -10.86 0.60
CA LEU A 264 -3.74 -11.65 1.66
C LEU A 264 -3.30 -13.03 1.12
N MET A 265 -4.12 -13.71 0.32
CA MET A 265 -3.76 -14.97 -0.31
C MET A 265 -2.58 -14.84 -1.26
N ALA A 266 -2.45 -13.70 -1.96
CA ALA A 266 -1.30 -13.40 -2.80
C ALA A 266 -0.02 -13.15 -2.00
N GLY A 267 -0.12 -12.86 -0.70
CA GLY A 267 1.04 -12.70 0.19
C GLY A 267 1.11 -11.39 0.96
N ALA A 268 0.11 -10.51 0.88
CA ALA A 268 0.07 -9.33 1.73
C ALA A 268 -0.19 -9.71 3.19
N ASP A 269 0.46 -9.04 4.15
CA ASP A 269 0.21 -9.14 5.59
C ASP A 269 -0.91 -8.21 6.03
N ALA A 270 -1.13 -7.13 5.27
CA ALA A 270 -2.18 -6.14 5.47
C ALA A 270 -2.60 -5.54 4.13
N VAL A 271 -3.70 -4.79 4.12
CA VAL A 271 -4.22 -4.11 2.92
C VAL A 271 -4.55 -2.65 3.21
N GLU A 272 -4.32 -1.78 2.24
CA GLU A 272 -4.79 -0.39 2.28
C GLU A 272 -6.04 -0.23 1.41
N VAL A 273 -7.04 0.45 1.96
CA VAL A 273 -8.27 0.85 1.26
C VAL A 273 -8.14 2.31 0.83
N GLY A 274 -8.05 2.52 -0.48
CA GLY A 274 -7.82 3.84 -1.10
C GLY A 274 -9.07 4.42 -1.76
N THR A 275 -9.14 4.39 -3.08
CA THR A 275 -10.16 5.03 -3.92
C THR A 275 -11.60 4.77 -3.47
N ALA A 276 -11.88 3.60 -2.90
CA ALA A 276 -13.20 3.25 -2.38
C ALA A 276 -13.69 4.22 -1.30
N THR A 277 -12.80 4.83 -0.53
CA THR A 277 -13.10 5.80 0.54
C THR A 277 -13.72 7.09 -0.01
N PHE A 278 -13.38 7.51 -1.23
CA PHE A 278 -13.99 8.69 -1.86
C PHE A 278 -15.47 8.47 -2.20
N ARG A 279 -15.83 7.25 -2.57
CA ARG A 279 -17.23 6.89 -2.86
C ARG A 279 -18.03 6.60 -1.59
N GLU A 280 -17.41 5.91 -0.63
CA GLU A 280 -18.01 5.49 0.63
C GLU A 280 -16.96 5.67 1.75
N PRO A 281 -17.04 6.72 2.57
CA PRO A 281 -16.07 6.96 3.64
C PRO A 281 -15.93 5.81 4.64
N ARG A 282 -16.97 4.95 4.77
CA ARG A 282 -16.95 3.76 5.61
C ARG A 282 -16.34 2.53 4.93
N ALA A 283 -15.83 2.65 3.69
CA ALA A 283 -15.25 1.53 2.95
C ALA A 283 -14.20 0.74 3.75
N PRO A 284 -13.25 1.36 4.50
CA PRO A 284 -12.27 0.60 5.26
C PRO A 284 -12.90 -0.34 6.30
N VAL A 285 -13.86 0.15 7.10
CA VAL A 285 -14.54 -0.70 8.10
C VAL A 285 -15.47 -1.73 7.45
N GLN A 286 -16.07 -1.43 6.30
CA GLN A 286 -16.86 -2.38 5.54
C GLN A 286 -16.00 -3.52 4.96
N VAL A 287 -14.81 -3.20 4.47
CA VAL A 287 -13.80 -4.18 4.02
C VAL A 287 -13.39 -5.09 5.18
N LEU A 288 -13.09 -4.51 6.36
CA LEU A 288 -12.76 -5.27 7.55
C LEU A 288 -13.89 -6.22 7.97
N ALA A 289 -15.12 -5.72 8.04
CA ALA A 289 -16.29 -6.53 8.38
C ALA A 289 -16.54 -7.65 7.35
N GLY A 290 -16.31 -7.35 6.05
CA GLY A 290 -16.41 -8.33 4.98
C GLY A 290 -15.35 -9.43 5.07
N LEU A 291 -14.11 -9.07 5.37
CA LEU A 291 -13.00 -9.99 5.58
C LEU A 291 -13.26 -10.90 6.80
N GLN A 292 -13.69 -10.33 7.93
CA GLN A 292 -14.06 -11.09 9.13
C GLN A 292 -15.18 -12.09 8.84
N ARG A 293 -16.19 -11.69 8.08
CA ARG A 293 -17.32 -12.56 7.68
C ARG A 293 -16.83 -13.71 6.81
N TRP A 294 -15.95 -13.41 5.84
CA TRP A 294 -15.37 -14.44 4.97
C TRP A 294 -14.57 -15.46 5.79
N CYS A 295 -13.72 -15.00 6.72
CA CYS A 295 -12.95 -15.87 7.60
C CYS A 295 -13.87 -16.82 8.41
N ARG A 296 -14.95 -16.28 9.00
CA ARG A 296 -15.92 -17.10 9.74
C ARG A 296 -16.57 -18.18 8.86
N TRP A 297 -17.00 -17.82 7.66
CA TRP A 297 -17.66 -18.75 6.74
C TRP A 297 -16.74 -19.85 6.22
N ASN A 298 -15.44 -19.56 6.13
CA ASN A 298 -14.45 -20.52 5.64
C ASN A 298 -13.66 -21.23 6.77
N GLY A 299 -14.08 -21.09 8.03
CA GLY A 299 -13.45 -21.77 9.16
C GLY A 299 -12.03 -21.27 9.48
N VAL A 300 -11.69 -20.06 9.06
CA VAL A 300 -10.38 -19.42 9.31
C VAL A 300 -10.39 -18.85 10.73
N GLU A 301 -9.58 -19.42 11.62
CA GLU A 301 -9.48 -18.98 13.01
C GLU A 301 -8.52 -17.77 13.20
N ARG A 302 -7.53 -17.66 12.33
CA ARG A 302 -6.54 -16.58 12.33
C ARG A 302 -6.35 -16.03 10.93
N VAL A 303 -6.56 -14.72 10.75
CA VAL A 303 -6.41 -14.09 9.42
C VAL A 303 -5.03 -14.33 8.80
N ARG A 304 -3.98 -14.39 9.60
CA ARG A 304 -2.62 -14.67 9.11
C ARG A 304 -2.46 -16.06 8.46
N SER A 305 -3.33 -17.01 8.75
CA SER A 305 -3.22 -18.35 8.15
C SER A 305 -3.49 -18.37 6.64
N ILE A 306 -4.17 -17.34 6.11
CA ILE A 306 -4.43 -17.23 4.67
C ILE A 306 -3.35 -16.44 3.91
N VAL A 307 -2.37 -15.84 4.61
CA VAL A 307 -1.31 -15.06 3.97
C VAL A 307 -0.42 -15.98 3.13
N GLY A 308 -0.34 -15.69 1.83
CA GLY A 308 0.52 -16.40 0.90
C GLY A 308 0.15 -17.86 0.63
N VAL A 309 -1.11 -18.27 0.86
CA VAL A 309 -1.52 -19.68 0.64
C VAL A 309 -1.31 -20.14 -0.80
N VAL A 310 -1.38 -19.24 -1.79
CA VAL A 310 -1.17 -19.60 -3.20
C VAL A 310 0.28 -20.04 -3.49
N HIS A 311 1.25 -19.55 -2.72
CA HIS A 311 2.66 -19.97 -2.86
C HIS A 311 2.88 -21.39 -2.32
N LYS A 312 2.18 -21.77 -1.24
CA LYS A 312 2.26 -23.11 -0.68
C LYS A 312 1.64 -24.13 -1.63
N ALA A 313 0.45 -23.84 -2.16
CA ALA A 313 -0.23 -24.70 -3.12
C ALA A 313 0.59 -24.90 -4.41
N ALA A 314 1.26 -23.86 -4.90
CA ALA A 314 2.14 -23.97 -6.05
C ALA A 314 3.36 -24.88 -5.77
N ALA A 315 4.00 -24.74 -4.61
CA ALA A 315 5.12 -25.58 -4.19
C ALA A 315 4.73 -27.06 -4.07
N GLU A 316 3.57 -27.35 -3.48
CA GLU A 316 3.03 -28.72 -3.38
C GLU A 316 2.76 -29.32 -4.76
N SER A 317 2.16 -28.56 -5.68
CA SER A 317 1.89 -29.01 -7.05
C SER A 317 3.17 -29.30 -7.83
N GLN A 318 4.21 -28.49 -7.67
CA GLN A 318 5.51 -28.71 -8.32
C GLN A 318 6.22 -29.95 -7.76
N SER A 319 6.14 -30.21 -6.44
CA SER A 319 6.75 -31.38 -5.84
C SER A 319 6.11 -32.68 -6.33
N ILE A 320 4.78 -32.70 -6.50
CA ILE A 320 4.05 -33.86 -7.05
C ILE A 320 4.45 -34.11 -8.52
N ALA A 321 4.58 -33.06 -9.32
CA ALA A 321 4.97 -33.19 -10.73
C ALA A 321 6.42 -33.72 -10.89
N VAL A 322 7.35 -33.28 -10.02
CA VAL A 322 8.74 -33.77 -10.02
C VAL A 322 8.78 -35.25 -9.62
N THR A 323 8.04 -35.65 -8.59
CA THR A 323 7.97 -37.05 -8.16
C THR A 323 7.42 -37.98 -9.26
N GLN A 324 6.39 -37.56 -9.98
CA GLN A 324 5.81 -38.31 -11.09
C GLN A 324 6.76 -38.42 -12.30
N SER A 325 7.59 -37.40 -12.54
CA SER A 325 8.59 -37.45 -13.62
C SER A 325 9.78 -38.33 -13.32
N THR A 326 10.17 -38.45 -12.04
CA THR A 326 11.26 -39.36 -11.62
C THR A 326 10.83 -40.83 -11.63
N ASP A 327 9.55 -41.13 -11.29
CA ASP A 327 9.03 -42.51 -11.37
C ASP A 327 8.84 -43.01 -12.80
N ALA A 328 8.59 -42.08 -13.76
CA ALA A 328 8.45 -42.44 -15.18
C ALA A 328 9.81 -42.74 -15.86
N THR A 329 10.93 -42.24 -15.32
CA THR A 329 12.27 -42.51 -15.87
C THR A 329 12.96 -43.74 -15.29
N THR A 330 12.46 -44.35 -14.23
CA THR A 330 13.02 -45.56 -13.61
C THR A 330 12.33 -46.84 -14.05
N GLY A 331 11.32 -46.77 -14.94
CA GLY A 331 10.52 -47.92 -15.38
C GLY A 331 10.97 -48.64 -16.64
N ASP A 332 12.01 -48.19 -17.35
CA ASP A 332 12.41 -48.72 -18.67
C ASP A 332 13.86 -49.28 -18.71
N ASP A 333 14.17 -50.16 -17.74
CA ASP A 333 15.44 -50.91 -17.84
C ASP A 333 15.27 -52.37 -17.31
N HIS A 334 14.34 -53.09 -17.85
CA HIS A 334 14.36 -54.58 -17.81
C HIS A 334 13.57 -55.12 -19.01
N GLY A 335 14.28 -55.37 -20.13
CA GLY A 335 13.82 -56.12 -21.29
C GLY A 335 14.98 -56.65 -22.08
#